data_038f045c35cbebad463f34fcbeadc7c6
#
_entry.id   038f045c35cbebad463f34fcbeadc7c6
#
_cell.length_a   1.000
_cell.length_b   1.000
_cell.length_c   1.000
_cell.angle_alpha   90.00
_cell.angle_beta   90.00
_cell.angle_gamma   90.00
#
_symmetry.space_group_name_H-M   'P 1'
#
loop_
_entity.id
_entity.type
_entity.pdbx_description
1 polymer ?
#
loop_
_entity_poly.entity_id
_entity_poly.type
_entity_poly.pdbx_seq_one_letter_code
_entity_poly.pdbx_strand_id
1 'polypeptide(L)'
;VSLVINPGNTVAMVSIVSLALLLGLFLVMPIGGADMPVVIALLNSYSGIAAALAGFILGNTVLIVAGSLVGTSGLILTQIMCVAMNRSLANVLFGKMAAGGETVDADEIYAGKVTSAQPDEVALMLEMAERVVIVPGYGMAMAQAQHAVRELADAMEARGTEVEYGIHPVAGRMPGHMNVLLAEAEVPYDKLVEMDRINPTFEDTDVVIIIGANDVTNPMARESEGSPIYGMPILNVDKAKNVVVIKRSLSPGFAGLLNPLFAMDHTLMVYGDGKKAVIEMTTALNQA
;
A
#
# COMPACT_ATOMS: atom_id res chain seq x y z
N VAL A 1 21.88 33.45 11.98
CA VAL A 1 22.51 34.77 12.14
C VAL A 1 23.97 34.62 12.57
N SER A 2 24.32 33.85 13.63
CA SER A 2 25.68 33.69 14.12
C SER A 2 26.69 33.22 13.04
N LEU A 3 26.31 32.22 12.21
CA LEU A 3 27.14 31.72 11.11
C LEU A 3 27.26 32.71 9.92
N VAL A 4 26.27 33.59 9.74
CA VAL A 4 26.34 34.64 8.70
C VAL A 4 27.34 35.72 9.11
N ILE A 5 27.40 36.07 10.40
CA ILE A 5 28.33 37.07 10.94
C ILE A 5 29.76 36.51 11.07
N ASN A 6 29.87 35.25 11.50
CA ASN A 6 31.14 34.54 11.67
C ASN A 6 31.08 33.15 11.07
N PRO A 7 31.41 32.96 9.77
CA PRO A 7 31.36 31.66 9.10
C PRO A 7 32.25 30.58 9.71
N GLY A 8 33.31 30.99 10.42
CA GLY A 8 34.25 30.08 11.11
C GLY A 8 33.78 29.59 12.48
N ASN A 9 32.58 29.91 12.91
CA ASN A 9 32.07 29.49 14.22
C ASN A 9 31.63 28.00 14.22
N THR A 10 32.61 27.14 14.51
CA THR A 10 32.41 25.68 14.56
C THR A 10 31.37 25.24 15.61
N VAL A 11 31.29 25.94 16.74
CA VAL A 11 30.30 25.63 17.78
C VAL A 11 28.87 25.88 17.28
N ALA A 12 28.63 26.99 16.57
CA ALA A 12 27.32 27.28 15.99
C ALA A 12 26.96 26.25 14.90
N MET A 13 27.92 25.83 14.08
CA MET A 13 27.71 24.82 13.05
C MET A 13 27.35 23.46 13.65
N VAL A 14 28.11 22.99 14.63
CA VAL A 14 27.84 21.72 15.32
C VAL A 14 26.48 21.76 16.05
N SER A 15 26.16 22.89 16.68
CA SER A 15 24.86 23.07 17.36
C SER A 15 23.68 22.98 16.38
N ILE A 16 23.78 23.60 15.19
CA ILE A 16 22.73 23.54 14.17
C ILE A 16 22.54 22.10 13.67
N VAL A 17 23.65 21.39 13.37
CA VAL A 17 23.58 20.00 12.91
C VAL A 17 22.96 19.10 13.98
N SER A 18 23.40 19.25 15.25
CA SER A 18 22.87 18.45 16.35
C SER A 18 21.38 18.70 16.59
N LEU A 19 20.95 19.96 16.58
CA LEU A 19 19.55 20.33 16.72
C LEU A 19 18.69 19.84 15.55
N ALA A 20 19.22 19.90 14.32
CA ALA A 20 18.51 19.39 13.14
C ALA A 20 18.32 17.86 13.21
N LEU A 21 19.33 17.11 13.67
CA LEU A 21 19.22 15.66 13.86
C LEU A 21 18.21 15.32 14.95
N LEU A 22 18.23 16.02 16.07
CA LEU A 22 17.25 15.82 17.16
C LEU A 22 15.83 16.15 16.70
N LEU A 23 15.67 17.26 15.97
CA LEU A 23 14.37 17.66 15.42
C LEU A 23 13.82 16.59 14.48
N GLY A 24 14.68 16.06 13.58
CA GLY A 24 14.29 14.99 12.66
C GLY A 24 13.81 13.73 13.41
N LEU A 25 14.54 13.34 14.46
CA LEU A 25 14.18 12.20 15.30
C LEU A 25 12.82 12.41 15.97
N PHE A 26 12.62 13.54 16.65
CA PHE A 26 11.37 13.84 17.35
C PHE A 26 10.17 14.03 16.42
N LEU A 27 10.40 14.47 15.20
CA LEU A 27 9.34 14.70 14.22
C LEU A 27 8.84 13.39 13.61
N VAL A 28 9.73 12.40 13.43
CA VAL A 28 9.39 11.14 12.76
C VAL A 28 8.93 10.05 13.73
N MET A 29 9.47 9.99 14.94
CA MET A 29 9.14 8.94 15.92
C MET A 29 7.64 8.81 16.26
N PRO A 30 6.86 9.90 16.40
CA PRO A 30 5.44 9.78 16.76
C PRO A 30 4.53 9.40 15.58
N ILE A 31 5.07 9.29 14.37
CA ILE A 31 4.28 9.02 13.16
C ILE A 31 3.97 7.54 13.06
N GLY A 32 2.69 7.24 12.89
CA GLY A 32 2.22 5.86 12.72
C GLY A 32 2.62 5.24 11.39
N GLY A 33 2.73 3.91 11.36
CA GLY A 33 3.11 3.17 10.15
C GLY A 33 2.18 3.41 8.96
N ALA A 34 0.88 3.58 9.21
CA ALA A 34 -0.11 3.88 8.18
C ALA A 34 0.13 5.24 7.49
N ASP A 35 0.61 6.24 8.24
CA ASP A 35 0.88 7.59 7.74
C ASP A 35 2.29 7.74 7.14
N MET A 36 3.13 6.74 7.30
CA MET A 36 4.53 6.77 6.85
C MET A 36 4.73 7.11 5.37
N PRO A 37 3.92 6.61 4.42
CA PRO A 37 4.06 6.98 3.01
C PRO A 37 3.91 8.48 2.76
N VAL A 38 2.97 9.14 3.45
CA VAL A 38 2.74 10.59 3.36
C VAL A 38 3.97 11.35 3.83
N VAL A 39 4.53 10.92 4.97
CA VAL A 39 5.71 11.56 5.56
C VAL A 39 6.95 11.38 4.70
N ILE A 40 7.15 10.21 4.11
CA ILE A 40 8.26 9.96 3.18
C ILE A 40 8.18 10.91 1.97
N ALA A 41 6.99 11.09 1.38
CA ALA A 41 6.78 12.02 0.28
C ALA A 41 7.09 13.46 0.68
N LEU A 42 6.66 13.88 1.89
CA LEU A 42 6.92 15.21 2.43
C LEU A 42 8.41 15.45 2.69
N LEU A 43 9.11 14.50 3.31
CA LEU A 43 10.54 14.61 3.57
C LEU A 43 11.36 14.63 2.28
N ASN A 44 10.94 13.87 1.28
CA ASN A 44 11.54 13.92 -0.06
C ASN A 44 11.36 15.31 -0.69
N SER A 45 10.18 15.92 -0.52
CA SER A 45 9.95 17.31 -0.95
C SER A 45 10.90 18.29 -0.28
N TYR A 46 11.08 18.20 1.03
CA TYR A 46 12.02 19.05 1.77
C TYR A 46 13.47 18.87 1.30
N SER A 47 13.86 17.64 1.00
CA SER A 47 15.18 17.34 0.43
C SER A 47 15.34 17.97 -0.95
N GLY A 48 14.31 17.94 -1.80
CA GLY A 48 14.30 18.61 -3.10
C GLY A 48 14.44 20.13 -2.98
N ILE A 49 13.68 20.75 -2.07
CA ILE A 49 13.79 22.20 -1.79
C ILE A 49 15.20 22.56 -1.31
N ALA A 50 15.78 21.77 -0.40
CA ALA A 50 17.14 21.97 0.09
C ALA A 50 18.18 21.88 -1.04
N ALA A 51 18.01 20.92 -1.95
CA ALA A 51 18.87 20.77 -3.13
C ALA A 51 18.76 21.98 -4.08
N ALA A 52 17.54 22.50 -4.31
CA ALA A 52 17.32 23.69 -5.11
C ALA A 52 18.03 24.91 -4.50
N LEU A 53 17.88 25.12 -3.18
CA LEU A 53 18.54 26.20 -2.46
C LEU A 53 20.08 26.08 -2.51
N ALA A 54 20.63 24.87 -2.35
CA ALA A 54 22.05 24.62 -2.53
C ALA A 54 22.49 24.94 -3.96
N GLY A 55 21.66 24.63 -4.97
CA GLY A 55 21.91 24.98 -6.37
C GLY A 55 22.05 26.46 -6.60
N PHE A 56 21.25 27.31 -5.95
CA PHE A 56 21.37 28.76 -6.00
C PHE A 56 22.73 29.23 -5.43
N ILE A 57 23.16 28.68 -4.30
CA ILE A 57 24.42 29.04 -3.65
C ILE A 57 25.62 28.66 -4.54
N LEU A 58 25.54 27.47 -5.17
CA LEU A 58 26.61 26.90 -5.99
C LEU A 58 26.58 27.41 -7.45
N GLY A 59 25.58 28.17 -7.87
CA GLY A 59 25.36 28.58 -9.25
C GLY A 59 25.08 27.39 -10.19
N ASN A 60 24.55 26.28 -9.69
CA ASN A 60 24.30 25.05 -10.45
C ASN A 60 22.86 24.95 -10.89
N THR A 61 22.59 25.26 -12.17
CA THR A 61 21.25 25.28 -12.77
C THR A 61 20.57 23.88 -12.75
N VAL A 62 21.35 22.82 -12.96
CA VAL A 62 20.80 21.44 -12.95
C VAL A 62 20.28 21.10 -11.57
N LEU A 63 21.01 21.47 -10.53
CA LEU A 63 20.60 21.21 -9.14
C LEU A 63 19.36 22.04 -8.75
N ILE A 64 19.25 23.29 -9.27
CA ILE A 64 18.05 24.12 -9.07
C ILE A 64 16.83 23.47 -9.71
N VAL A 65 16.95 23.08 -11.00
CA VAL A 65 15.82 22.48 -11.73
C VAL A 65 15.41 21.14 -11.12
N ALA A 66 16.36 20.24 -10.92
CA ALA A 66 16.08 18.92 -10.34
C ALA A 66 15.49 19.02 -8.93
N GLY A 67 16.08 19.86 -8.08
CA GLY A 67 15.59 20.08 -6.72
C GLY A 67 14.18 20.70 -6.70
N SER A 68 13.89 21.64 -7.59
CA SER A 68 12.54 22.23 -7.70
C SER A 68 11.51 21.23 -8.16
N LEU A 69 11.83 20.38 -9.13
CA LEU A 69 10.94 19.31 -9.62
C LEU A 69 10.64 18.30 -8.51
N VAL A 70 11.66 17.80 -7.83
CA VAL A 70 11.52 16.86 -6.72
C VAL A 70 10.73 17.47 -5.56
N GLY A 71 11.05 18.73 -5.22
CA GLY A 71 10.34 19.45 -4.16
C GLY A 71 8.84 19.61 -4.45
N THR A 72 8.52 20.05 -5.65
CA THR A 72 7.12 20.27 -6.07
C THR A 72 6.36 18.95 -6.18
N SER A 73 6.93 17.93 -6.82
CA SER A 73 6.31 16.63 -6.96
C SER A 73 6.04 15.97 -5.61
N GLY A 74 6.98 16.06 -4.66
CA GLY A 74 6.79 15.53 -3.31
C GLY A 74 5.65 16.22 -2.55
N LEU A 75 5.47 17.55 -2.69
CA LEU A 75 4.33 18.26 -2.09
C LEU A 75 2.99 17.82 -2.69
N ILE A 76 2.91 17.72 -4.02
CA ILE A 76 1.70 17.28 -4.73
C ILE A 76 1.34 15.86 -4.30
N LEU A 77 2.32 14.94 -4.28
CA LEU A 77 2.11 13.56 -3.84
C LEU A 77 1.65 13.48 -2.39
N THR A 78 2.25 14.26 -1.49
CA THR A 78 1.81 14.37 -0.10
C THR A 78 0.34 14.75 0.00
N GLN A 79 -0.10 15.74 -0.76
CA GLN A 79 -1.48 16.19 -0.77
C GLN A 79 -2.44 15.13 -1.32
N ILE A 80 -2.10 14.51 -2.44
CA ILE A 80 -2.91 13.42 -3.05
C ILE A 80 -3.07 12.26 -2.06
N MET A 81 -1.98 11.88 -1.37
CA MET A 81 -2.03 10.80 -0.40
C MET A 81 -2.85 11.15 0.84
N CYS A 82 -2.77 12.38 1.33
CA CYS A 82 -3.64 12.85 2.41
C CYS A 82 -5.12 12.71 2.04
N VAL A 83 -5.49 13.10 0.82
CA VAL A 83 -6.87 12.95 0.30
C VAL A 83 -7.24 11.47 0.20
N ALA A 84 -6.37 10.63 -0.37
CA ALA A 84 -6.61 9.19 -0.52
C ALA A 84 -6.76 8.44 0.80
N MET A 85 -6.16 8.97 1.88
CA MET A 85 -6.27 8.42 3.24
C MET A 85 -7.38 9.07 4.07
N ASN A 86 -8.10 10.06 3.50
CA ASN A 86 -9.07 10.90 4.23
C ASN A 86 -8.48 11.53 5.50
N ARG A 87 -7.24 12.00 5.44
CA ARG A 87 -6.54 12.63 6.57
C ARG A 87 -5.93 13.96 6.17
N SER A 88 -6.00 14.95 7.06
CA SER A 88 -5.27 16.20 6.84
C SER A 88 -3.78 16.03 7.14
N LEU A 89 -2.92 16.79 6.43
CA LEU A 89 -1.49 16.78 6.69
C LEU A 89 -1.15 17.15 8.16
N ALA A 90 -1.92 18.06 8.75
CA ALA A 90 -1.78 18.40 10.17
C ALA A 90 -2.07 17.20 11.08
N ASN A 91 -3.07 16.38 10.75
CA ASN A 91 -3.37 15.15 11.49
C ASN A 91 -2.24 14.10 11.34
N VAL A 92 -1.64 14.01 10.17
CA VAL A 92 -0.51 13.08 9.93
C VAL A 92 0.72 13.49 10.74
N LEU A 93 1.04 14.79 10.79
CA LEU A 93 2.26 15.28 11.46
C LEU A 93 2.10 15.46 12.98
N PHE A 94 0.91 15.85 13.45
CA PHE A 94 0.66 16.24 14.83
C PHE A 94 -0.50 15.49 15.48
N GLY A 95 -1.24 14.71 14.71
CA GLY A 95 -2.31 13.88 15.24
C GLY A 95 -1.70 12.80 16.12
N LYS A 96 -2.14 12.70 17.36
CA LYS A 96 -1.92 11.48 18.11
C LYS A 96 -2.67 10.39 17.36
N MET A 97 -1.97 9.36 16.85
CA MET A 97 -2.65 8.12 16.60
C MET A 97 -3.34 7.75 17.90
N ALA A 98 -4.64 7.53 17.85
CA ALA A 98 -5.31 6.87 18.95
C ALA A 98 -4.55 5.56 19.17
N ALA A 99 -3.70 5.54 20.17
CA ALA A 99 -3.05 4.34 20.62
C ALA A 99 -4.16 3.45 21.17
N GLY A 100 -4.51 2.40 20.44
CA GLY A 100 -5.52 1.45 20.84
C GLY A 100 -6.96 1.94 20.58
N GLY A 101 -7.46 1.78 19.38
CA GLY A 101 -8.80 1.22 19.29
C GLY A 101 -8.77 -0.04 20.17
N GLU A 102 -9.84 -0.32 20.88
CA GLU A 102 -9.97 -1.55 21.66
C GLU A 102 -9.36 -2.68 20.86
N THR A 103 -8.35 -3.34 21.40
CA THR A 103 -7.77 -4.53 20.80
C THR A 103 -8.86 -5.58 20.90
N VAL A 104 -9.73 -5.60 19.89
CA VAL A 104 -10.69 -6.69 19.75
C VAL A 104 -9.85 -7.94 19.70
N ASP A 105 -10.16 -8.88 20.57
CA ASP A 105 -9.39 -10.11 20.69
C ASP A 105 -9.39 -10.83 19.33
N ALA A 106 -8.22 -11.24 18.84
CA ALA A 106 -8.11 -11.95 17.58
C ALA A 106 -8.96 -13.22 17.59
N ASP A 107 -9.10 -13.84 18.75
CA ASP A 107 -9.96 -15.00 18.94
C ASP A 107 -11.45 -14.66 18.78
N GLU A 108 -11.89 -13.45 19.11
CA GLU A 108 -13.29 -13.03 18.94
C GLU A 108 -13.66 -12.81 17.46
N ILE A 109 -12.75 -12.25 16.66
CA ILE A 109 -12.99 -12.01 15.23
C ILE A 109 -12.80 -13.29 14.41
N TYR A 110 -11.75 -14.08 14.71
CA TYR A 110 -11.31 -15.17 13.85
C TYR A 110 -11.73 -16.57 14.33
N ALA A 111 -12.26 -16.71 15.57
CA ALA A 111 -12.55 -17.99 16.20
C ALA A 111 -13.38 -18.93 15.31
N GLY A 112 -12.71 -19.86 14.64
CA GLY A 112 -13.35 -20.92 13.85
C GLY A 112 -14.04 -20.46 12.55
N LYS A 113 -13.91 -19.18 12.18
CA LYS A 113 -14.57 -18.61 10.99
C LYS A 113 -13.62 -18.49 9.77
N VAL A 114 -12.32 -18.61 9.99
CA VAL A 114 -11.33 -18.46 8.90
C VAL A 114 -11.24 -19.78 8.14
N THR A 115 -11.57 -19.74 6.86
CA THR A 115 -11.46 -20.88 5.96
C THR A 115 -10.12 -20.82 5.23
N SER A 116 -9.31 -21.86 5.32
CA SER A 116 -8.07 -21.99 4.56
C SER A 116 -8.29 -22.85 3.32
N ALA A 117 -7.65 -22.47 2.22
CA ALA A 117 -7.63 -23.24 0.98
C ALA A 117 -6.20 -23.49 0.51
N GLN A 118 -6.03 -24.57 -0.24
CA GLN A 118 -4.76 -24.86 -0.91
C GLN A 118 -4.73 -24.21 -2.31
N PRO A 119 -3.54 -23.94 -2.88
CA PRO A 119 -3.42 -23.33 -4.20
C PRO A 119 -4.15 -24.09 -5.33
N ASP A 120 -4.21 -25.41 -5.26
CA ASP A 120 -4.93 -26.26 -6.21
C ASP A 120 -6.46 -26.12 -6.11
N GLU A 121 -7.00 -25.96 -4.91
CA GLU A 121 -8.43 -25.68 -4.70
C GLU A 121 -8.81 -24.31 -5.29
N VAL A 122 -7.95 -23.32 -5.12
CA VAL A 122 -8.15 -22.00 -5.74
C VAL A 122 -8.06 -22.08 -7.27
N ALA A 123 -7.14 -22.87 -7.80
CA ALA A 123 -7.01 -23.05 -9.26
C ALA A 123 -8.30 -23.61 -9.88
N LEU A 124 -8.97 -24.55 -9.24
CA LEU A 124 -10.28 -25.07 -9.69
C LEU A 124 -11.36 -23.98 -9.69
N MET A 125 -11.33 -23.07 -8.71
CA MET A 125 -12.24 -21.92 -8.69
C MET A 125 -11.96 -20.95 -9.82
N LEU A 126 -10.68 -20.69 -10.12
CA LEU A 126 -10.26 -19.79 -11.19
C LEU A 126 -10.58 -20.35 -12.58
N GLU A 127 -10.59 -21.67 -12.75
CA GLU A 127 -10.99 -22.32 -14.00
C GLU A 127 -12.44 -22.02 -14.40
N MET A 128 -13.32 -21.86 -13.40
CA MET A 128 -14.74 -21.57 -13.61
C MET A 128 -15.08 -20.08 -13.63
N ALA A 129 -14.12 -19.21 -13.30
CA ALA A 129 -14.36 -17.79 -13.19
C ALA A 129 -14.35 -17.10 -14.56
N GLU A 130 -15.38 -16.30 -14.83
CA GLU A 130 -15.44 -15.45 -16.02
C GLU A 130 -14.69 -14.12 -15.81
N ARG A 131 -14.71 -13.59 -14.57
CA ARG A 131 -14.05 -12.35 -14.22
C ARG A 131 -13.28 -12.44 -12.89
N VAL A 132 -12.00 -12.07 -12.95
CA VAL A 132 -11.09 -12.06 -11.81
C VAL A 132 -10.46 -10.69 -11.63
N VAL A 133 -10.46 -10.18 -10.40
CA VAL A 133 -9.74 -8.95 -10.03
C VAL A 133 -8.60 -9.29 -9.09
N ILE A 134 -7.38 -8.87 -9.46
CA ILE A 134 -6.19 -9.03 -8.63
C ILE A 134 -5.95 -7.73 -7.86
N VAL A 135 -5.85 -7.82 -6.54
CA VAL A 135 -5.58 -6.69 -5.64
C VAL A 135 -4.18 -6.82 -5.05
N PRO A 136 -3.19 -6.12 -5.65
CA PRO A 136 -1.83 -6.15 -5.18
C PRO A 136 -1.63 -5.27 -3.95
N GLY A 137 -0.82 -5.74 -3.02
CA GLY A 137 -0.40 -4.99 -1.85
C GLY A 137 1.10 -5.07 -1.61
N TYR A 138 1.56 -4.50 -0.50
CA TYR A 138 2.98 -4.48 -0.15
C TYR A 138 3.60 -5.88 -0.02
N GLY A 139 2.83 -6.87 0.39
CA GLY A 139 3.29 -8.25 0.47
C GLY A 139 3.68 -8.84 -0.89
N MET A 140 3.03 -8.42 -1.99
CA MET A 140 3.44 -8.80 -3.35
C MET A 140 4.84 -8.26 -3.66
N ALA A 141 5.11 -7.00 -3.31
CA ALA A 141 6.42 -6.38 -3.47
C ALA A 141 7.50 -7.10 -2.65
N MET A 142 7.20 -7.44 -1.39
CA MET A 142 8.13 -8.16 -0.51
C MET A 142 8.45 -9.58 -0.97
N ALA A 143 7.48 -10.25 -1.56
CA ALA A 143 7.66 -11.59 -2.13
C ALA A 143 8.26 -11.55 -3.56
N GLN A 144 8.40 -10.35 -4.15
CA GLN A 144 8.77 -10.18 -5.56
C GLN A 144 7.92 -11.06 -6.49
N ALA A 145 6.61 -11.05 -6.24
CA ALA A 145 5.65 -11.93 -6.90
C ALA A 145 5.05 -11.35 -8.19
N GLN A 146 5.38 -10.11 -8.58
CA GLN A 146 4.78 -9.38 -9.69
C GLN A 146 4.82 -10.16 -11.02
N HIS A 147 5.93 -10.84 -11.31
CA HIS A 147 6.06 -11.65 -12.52
C HIS A 147 5.20 -12.93 -12.45
N ALA A 148 5.18 -13.61 -11.31
CA ALA A 148 4.33 -14.79 -11.12
C ALA A 148 2.83 -14.43 -11.21
N VAL A 149 2.45 -13.25 -10.68
CA VAL A 149 1.09 -12.72 -10.78
C VAL A 149 0.70 -12.44 -12.23
N ARG A 150 1.62 -11.90 -13.03
CA ARG A 150 1.42 -11.71 -14.46
C ARG A 150 1.24 -13.06 -15.17
N GLU A 151 2.09 -14.05 -14.90
CA GLU A 151 1.95 -15.38 -15.48
C GLU A 151 0.62 -16.05 -15.13
N LEU A 152 0.13 -15.88 -13.90
CA LEU A 152 -1.19 -16.36 -13.49
C LEU A 152 -2.30 -15.67 -14.28
N ALA A 153 -2.22 -14.34 -14.44
CA ALA A 153 -3.19 -13.57 -15.22
C ALA A 153 -3.21 -14.03 -16.68
N ASP A 154 -2.04 -14.17 -17.30
CA ASP A 154 -1.92 -14.65 -18.69
C ASP A 154 -2.50 -16.07 -18.86
N ALA A 155 -2.32 -16.95 -17.87
CA ALA A 155 -2.89 -18.31 -17.90
C ALA A 155 -4.42 -18.29 -17.80
N MET A 156 -5.01 -17.40 -17.02
CA MET A 156 -6.46 -17.21 -16.93
C MET A 156 -7.03 -16.60 -18.21
N GLU A 157 -6.38 -15.57 -18.75
CA GLU A 157 -6.81 -14.92 -20.01
C GLU A 157 -6.74 -15.85 -21.21
N ALA A 158 -5.75 -16.73 -21.28
CA ALA A 158 -5.67 -17.76 -22.32
C ALA A 158 -6.87 -18.72 -22.30
N ARG A 159 -7.60 -18.80 -21.20
CA ARG A 159 -8.84 -19.59 -21.02
C ARG A 159 -10.11 -18.76 -21.21
N GLY A 160 -9.98 -17.46 -21.46
CA GLY A 160 -11.10 -16.54 -21.70
C GLY A 160 -11.60 -15.79 -20.49
N THR A 161 -10.92 -15.90 -19.33
CA THR A 161 -11.22 -15.12 -18.13
C THR A 161 -10.81 -13.66 -18.32
N GLU A 162 -11.68 -12.72 -17.97
CA GLU A 162 -11.35 -11.30 -17.90
C GLU A 162 -10.54 -11.01 -16.62
N VAL A 163 -9.32 -10.47 -16.75
CA VAL A 163 -8.45 -10.17 -15.61
C VAL A 163 -8.10 -8.69 -15.55
N GLU A 164 -8.40 -8.07 -14.41
CA GLU A 164 -8.06 -6.69 -14.10
C GLU A 164 -7.29 -6.58 -12.77
N TYR A 165 -6.59 -5.48 -12.57
CA TYR A 165 -5.86 -5.20 -11.34
C TYR A 165 -6.48 -4.01 -10.63
N GLY A 166 -7.06 -4.25 -9.44
CA GLY A 166 -7.63 -3.21 -8.60
C GLY A 166 -6.54 -2.51 -7.78
N ILE A 167 -6.19 -1.28 -8.16
CA ILE A 167 -5.10 -0.54 -7.55
C ILE A 167 -5.63 0.45 -6.51
N HIS A 168 -5.17 0.31 -5.28
CA HIS A 168 -5.40 1.32 -4.26
C HIS A 168 -4.27 2.37 -4.27
N PRO A 169 -4.58 3.68 -4.22
CA PRO A 169 -3.58 4.74 -4.38
C PRO A 169 -2.47 4.74 -3.31
N VAL A 170 -2.75 4.21 -2.11
CA VAL A 170 -1.77 4.09 -1.02
C VAL A 170 -1.28 2.66 -0.79
N ALA A 171 -1.59 1.72 -1.69
CA ALA A 171 -1.05 0.37 -1.60
C ALA A 171 0.48 0.38 -1.74
N GLY A 172 1.18 -0.24 -0.80
CA GLY A 172 2.63 -0.26 -0.79
C GLY A 172 3.27 0.73 0.18
N ARG A 173 4.39 1.34 -0.22
CA ARG A 173 5.16 2.29 0.61
C ARG A 173 5.44 3.62 -0.06
N MET A 174 5.02 3.79 -1.29
CA MET A 174 5.13 5.03 -2.05
C MET A 174 3.96 5.12 -3.03
N PRO A 175 3.56 6.33 -3.46
CA PRO A 175 2.53 6.50 -4.48
C PRO A 175 2.86 5.75 -5.75
N GLY A 176 1.87 5.04 -6.31
CA GLY A 176 2.06 4.25 -7.52
C GLY A 176 2.97 3.04 -7.39
N HIS A 177 3.28 2.60 -6.16
CA HIS A 177 4.19 1.47 -5.93
C HIS A 177 3.73 0.22 -6.69
N MET A 178 2.45 -0.11 -6.65
CA MET A 178 1.90 -1.27 -7.35
C MET A 178 1.94 -1.08 -8.87
N ASN A 179 1.67 0.13 -9.36
CA ASN A 179 1.75 0.45 -10.79
C ASN A 179 3.17 0.22 -11.34
N VAL A 180 4.20 0.65 -10.60
CA VAL A 180 5.61 0.48 -11.00
C VAL A 180 5.99 -1.00 -11.07
N LEU A 181 5.63 -1.79 -10.04
CA LEU A 181 5.95 -3.23 -10.02
C LEU A 181 5.22 -4.02 -11.11
N LEU A 182 3.95 -3.69 -11.36
CA LEU A 182 3.19 -4.34 -12.42
C LEU A 182 3.67 -3.91 -13.81
N ALA A 183 4.09 -2.66 -13.98
CA ALA A 183 4.75 -2.20 -15.21
C ALA A 183 6.11 -2.88 -15.42
N GLU A 184 6.90 -3.13 -14.37
CA GLU A 184 8.13 -3.92 -14.44
C GLU A 184 7.84 -5.38 -14.89
N ALA A 185 6.70 -5.93 -14.48
CA ALA A 185 6.22 -7.22 -14.94
C ALA A 185 5.52 -7.17 -16.32
N GLU A 186 5.59 -6.05 -17.03
CA GLU A 186 4.99 -5.84 -18.36
C GLU A 186 3.47 -6.02 -18.40
N VAL A 187 2.77 -5.77 -17.28
CA VAL A 187 1.30 -5.74 -17.27
C VAL A 187 0.80 -4.54 -18.07
N PRO A 188 -0.12 -4.73 -19.03
CA PRO A 188 -0.71 -3.62 -19.78
C PRO A 188 -1.36 -2.57 -18.88
N TYR A 189 -1.09 -1.29 -19.16
CA TYR A 189 -1.50 -0.20 -18.28
C TYR A 189 -3.03 -0.01 -18.21
N ASP A 190 -3.74 -0.39 -19.24
CA ASP A 190 -5.20 -0.37 -19.33
C ASP A 190 -5.87 -1.37 -18.39
N LYS A 191 -5.16 -2.42 -17.96
CA LYS A 191 -5.62 -3.38 -16.95
C LYS A 191 -5.41 -2.91 -15.51
N LEU A 192 -4.63 -1.85 -15.29
CA LEU A 192 -4.41 -1.26 -13.98
C LEU A 192 -5.55 -0.28 -13.66
N VAL A 193 -6.59 -0.76 -13.00
CA VAL A 193 -7.80 0.00 -12.75
C VAL A 193 -7.74 0.67 -11.38
N GLU A 194 -7.95 1.98 -11.36
CA GLU A 194 -7.99 2.75 -10.12
C GLU A 194 -9.21 2.40 -9.27
N MET A 195 -9.09 2.59 -7.96
CA MET A 195 -10.09 2.25 -6.96
C MET A 195 -11.50 2.76 -7.29
N ASP A 196 -11.64 4.02 -7.70
CA ASP A 196 -12.94 4.62 -7.98
C ASP A 196 -13.67 3.97 -9.17
N ARG A 197 -12.90 3.41 -10.10
CA ARG A 197 -13.44 2.72 -11.27
C ARG A 197 -13.70 1.24 -11.02
N ILE A 198 -12.85 0.58 -10.22
CA ILE A 198 -12.98 -0.85 -9.95
C ILE A 198 -14.03 -1.14 -8.85
N ASN A 199 -14.20 -0.26 -7.87
CA ASN A 199 -15.12 -0.49 -6.74
C ASN A 199 -16.56 -0.82 -7.15
N PRO A 200 -17.17 -0.16 -8.15
CA PRO A 200 -18.53 -0.50 -8.57
C PRO A 200 -18.66 -1.89 -9.23
N THR A 201 -17.55 -2.49 -9.67
CA THR A 201 -17.57 -3.74 -10.45
C THR A 201 -17.32 -4.99 -9.62
N PHE A 202 -17.01 -4.86 -8.32
CA PHE A 202 -16.78 -6.03 -7.47
C PHE A 202 -18.01 -6.92 -7.31
N GLU A 203 -19.23 -6.37 -7.36
CA GLU A 203 -20.47 -7.15 -7.28
C GLU A 203 -20.63 -8.16 -8.45
N ASP A 204 -20.04 -7.84 -9.61
CA ASP A 204 -20.04 -8.69 -10.80
C ASP A 204 -18.77 -9.57 -10.90
N THR A 205 -17.85 -9.46 -9.95
CA THR A 205 -16.59 -10.20 -9.95
C THR A 205 -16.74 -11.57 -9.30
N ASP A 206 -16.33 -12.63 -10.01
CA ASP A 206 -16.43 -14.01 -9.51
C ASP A 206 -15.39 -14.30 -8.44
N VAL A 207 -14.14 -13.88 -8.67
CA VAL A 207 -13.05 -14.10 -7.72
C VAL A 207 -12.18 -12.85 -7.61
N VAL A 208 -11.90 -12.45 -6.39
CA VAL A 208 -10.87 -11.45 -6.07
C VAL A 208 -9.68 -12.13 -5.45
N ILE A 209 -8.48 -11.88 -5.98
CA ILE A 209 -7.22 -12.39 -5.43
C ILE A 209 -6.46 -11.25 -4.76
N ILE A 210 -6.37 -11.27 -3.44
CA ILE A 210 -5.64 -10.27 -2.66
C ILE A 210 -4.24 -10.80 -2.37
N ILE A 211 -3.20 -10.10 -2.82
CA ILE A 211 -1.81 -10.52 -2.64
C ILE A 211 -1.08 -9.53 -1.75
N GLY A 212 -1.00 -9.87 -0.46
CA GLY A 212 -0.26 -9.10 0.52
C GLY A 212 -0.79 -7.68 0.78
N ALA A 213 -2.09 -7.44 0.55
CA ALA A 213 -2.81 -6.28 1.03
C ALA A 213 -3.51 -6.59 2.36
N ASN A 214 -3.78 -5.57 3.17
CA ASN A 214 -4.53 -5.69 4.42
C ASN A 214 -5.42 -4.46 4.65
N ASP A 215 -4.84 -3.33 5.06
CA ASP A 215 -5.60 -2.16 5.51
C ASP A 215 -6.46 -1.57 4.38
N VAL A 216 -5.98 -1.61 3.14
CA VAL A 216 -6.68 -1.09 1.94
C VAL A 216 -7.90 -1.91 1.51
N THR A 217 -8.12 -3.07 2.13
CA THR A 217 -9.27 -3.95 1.91
C THR A 217 -10.04 -4.23 3.21
N ASN A 218 -9.78 -3.45 4.26
CA ASN A 218 -10.32 -3.71 5.59
C ASN A 218 -11.68 -3.01 5.78
N PRO A 219 -12.80 -3.74 5.95
CA PRO A 219 -14.14 -3.17 6.15
C PRO A 219 -14.26 -2.26 7.37
N MET A 220 -13.38 -2.41 8.39
CA MET A 220 -13.36 -1.53 9.56
C MET A 220 -13.16 -0.04 9.19
N ALA A 221 -12.61 0.24 8.01
CA ALA A 221 -12.50 1.60 7.52
C ALA A 221 -13.87 2.27 7.28
N ARG A 222 -14.91 1.48 7.05
CA ARG A 222 -16.30 1.95 6.87
C ARG A 222 -17.14 1.84 8.14
N GLU A 223 -16.90 0.83 8.96
CA GLU A 223 -17.83 0.39 9.99
C GLU A 223 -17.43 0.82 11.41
N SER A 224 -16.14 0.99 11.69
CA SER A 224 -15.66 1.21 13.04
C SER A 224 -15.27 2.67 13.29
N GLU A 225 -16.20 3.46 13.85
CA GLU A 225 -15.89 4.81 14.35
C GLU A 225 -14.82 4.73 15.44
N GLY A 226 -13.74 5.50 15.28
CA GLY A 226 -12.59 5.47 16.21
C GLY A 226 -11.44 4.56 15.77
N SER A 227 -11.61 3.75 14.73
CA SER A 227 -10.52 3.01 14.11
C SER A 227 -9.50 3.99 13.48
N PRO A 228 -8.18 3.72 13.54
CA PRO A 228 -7.15 4.52 12.88
C PRO A 228 -7.35 4.69 11.36
N ILE A 229 -8.06 3.78 10.74
CA ILE A 229 -8.36 3.81 9.28
C ILE A 229 -9.78 4.29 8.97
N TYR A 230 -10.57 4.66 9.97
CA TYR A 230 -11.96 5.10 9.75
C TYR A 230 -12.05 6.26 8.75
N GLY A 231 -12.97 6.12 7.79
CA GLY A 231 -13.16 7.08 6.71
C GLY A 231 -12.13 6.99 5.57
N MET A 232 -11.13 6.10 5.66
CA MET A 232 -10.24 5.84 4.54
C MET A 232 -11.02 5.10 3.44
N PRO A 233 -11.01 5.58 2.19
CA PRO A 233 -11.54 4.82 1.07
C PRO A 233 -10.79 3.49 0.95
N ILE A 234 -11.51 2.41 0.68
CA ILE A 234 -10.96 1.06 0.51
C ILE A 234 -11.46 0.41 -0.77
N LEU A 235 -10.78 -0.64 -1.19
CA LEU A 235 -11.28 -1.54 -2.24
C LEU A 235 -12.39 -2.41 -1.64
N ASN A 236 -13.60 -2.35 -2.23
CA ASN A 236 -14.79 -3.04 -1.74
C ASN A 236 -14.80 -4.53 -2.15
N VAL A 237 -13.70 -5.22 -1.90
CA VAL A 237 -13.49 -6.62 -2.28
C VAL A 237 -14.46 -7.58 -1.59
N ASP A 238 -14.99 -7.18 -0.44
CA ASP A 238 -16.01 -7.88 0.33
C ASP A 238 -17.35 -8.05 -0.42
N LYS A 239 -17.55 -7.32 -1.51
CA LYS A 239 -18.74 -7.44 -2.37
C LYS A 239 -18.61 -8.46 -3.47
N ALA A 240 -17.41 -9.00 -3.74
CA ALA A 240 -17.21 -10.03 -4.73
C ALA A 240 -17.82 -11.37 -4.30
N LYS A 241 -18.09 -12.25 -5.26
CA LYS A 241 -18.67 -13.56 -4.97
C LYS A 241 -17.73 -14.44 -4.13
N ASN A 242 -16.43 -14.41 -4.42
CA ASN A 242 -15.39 -15.11 -3.67
C ASN A 242 -14.16 -14.23 -3.51
N VAL A 243 -13.51 -14.32 -2.36
CA VAL A 243 -12.29 -13.59 -2.04
C VAL A 243 -11.20 -14.56 -1.64
N VAL A 244 -10.08 -14.52 -2.32
CA VAL A 244 -8.87 -15.31 -2.01
C VAL A 244 -7.80 -14.39 -1.48
N VAL A 245 -7.32 -14.65 -0.27
CA VAL A 245 -6.29 -13.83 0.38
C VAL A 245 -5.01 -14.61 0.53
N ILE A 246 -3.96 -14.19 -0.17
CA ILE A 246 -2.64 -14.79 -0.06
C ILE A 246 -1.83 -14.02 0.97
N LYS A 247 -1.54 -14.66 2.09
CA LYS A 247 -0.83 -14.04 3.22
C LYS A 247 -0.05 -15.09 4.03
N ARG A 248 1.05 -14.67 4.67
CA ARG A 248 1.84 -15.60 5.50
C ARG A 248 1.17 -15.93 6.84
N SER A 249 0.34 -15.03 7.36
CA SER A 249 -0.34 -15.19 8.65
C SER A 249 -1.49 -14.19 8.78
N LEU A 250 -2.32 -14.33 9.79
CA LEU A 250 -3.39 -13.40 10.14
C LEU A 250 -2.89 -12.12 10.83
N SER A 251 -1.58 -11.91 10.92
CA SER A 251 -1.02 -10.72 11.56
C SER A 251 -1.58 -9.43 10.98
N PRO A 252 -1.85 -8.42 11.81
CA PRO A 252 -2.36 -7.13 11.36
C PRO A 252 -1.44 -6.45 10.37
N GLY A 253 -1.99 -5.48 9.61
CA GLY A 253 -1.25 -4.63 8.69
C GLY A 253 -0.53 -3.47 9.41
N PHE A 254 -0.20 -2.42 8.66
CA PHE A 254 0.49 -1.24 9.20
C PHE A 254 -0.36 -0.46 10.21
N ALA A 255 -1.68 -0.49 10.07
CA ALA A 255 -2.61 0.15 11.01
C ALA A 255 -2.69 -0.59 12.34
N GLY A 256 -2.11 -1.79 12.46
CA GLY A 256 -2.16 -2.60 13.68
C GLY A 256 -3.54 -3.19 13.96
N LEU A 257 -4.43 -3.23 12.96
CA LEU A 257 -5.81 -3.70 13.09
C LEU A 257 -5.99 -5.10 12.50
N LEU A 258 -6.87 -5.85 13.11
CA LEU A 258 -7.39 -7.10 12.54
C LEU A 258 -8.28 -6.78 11.33
N ASN A 259 -8.40 -7.71 10.40
CA ASN A 259 -9.23 -7.53 9.21
C ASN A 259 -10.40 -8.53 9.21
N PRO A 260 -11.63 -8.07 9.49
CA PRO A 260 -12.81 -8.94 9.50
C PRO A 260 -13.06 -9.65 8.16
N LEU A 261 -12.57 -9.10 7.05
CA LEU A 261 -12.66 -9.73 5.73
C LEU A 261 -12.18 -11.19 5.75
N PHE A 262 -11.13 -11.49 6.53
CA PHE A 262 -10.53 -12.83 6.57
C PHE A 262 -11.43 -13.90 7.22
N ALA A 263 -12.45 -13.47 7.95
CA ALA A 263 -13.41 -14.33 8.61
C ALA A 263 -14.80 -14.35 7.92
N MET A 264 -14.92 -13.74 6.74
CA MET A 264 -16.17 -13.80 5.97
C MET A 264 -16.35 -15.16 5.29
N ASP A 265 -17.58 -15.62 5.17
CA ASP A 265 -17.92 -16.97 4.67
C ASP A 265 -17.43 -17.24 3.25
N HIS A 266 -17.32 -16.19 2.40
CA HIS A 266 -16.86 -16.27 1.02
C HIS A 266 -15.36 -15.95 0.87
N THR A 267 -14.61 -15.88 1.98
CA THR A 267 -13.18 -15.59 1.98
C THR A 267 -12.36 -16.84 2.26
N LEU A 268 -11.40 -17.10 1.39
CA LEU A 268 -10.45 -18.21 1.48
C LEU A 268 -9.04 -17.69 1.73
N MET A 269 -8.39 -18.22 2.76
CA MET A 269 -7.01 -17.86 3.11
C MET A 269 -6.03 -18.87 2.54
N VAL A 270 -5.10 -18.41 1.71
CA VAL A 270 -3.96 -19.20 1.24
C VAL A 270 -2.73 -18.75 2.00
N TYR A 271 -2.28 -19.61 2.93
CA TYR A 271 -1.13 -19.31 3.76
C TYR A 271 0.17 -19.69 3.07
N GLY A 272 1.11 -18.75 2.99
CA GLY A 272 2.42 -19.02 2.46
C GLY A 272 3.15 -17.79 1.92
N ASP A 273 4.26 -18.08 1.25
CA ASP A 273 4.96 -17.06 0.47
C ASP A 273 4.15 -16.70 -0.78
N GLY A 274 3.94 -15.40 -1.01
CA GLY A 274 3.06 -14.92 -2.07
C GLY A 274 3.49 -15.39 -3.46
N LYS A 275 4.80 -15.39 -3.75
CA LYS A 275 5.32 -15.86 -5.04
C LYS A 275 5.11 -17.35 -5.23
N LYS A 276 5.42 -18.15 -4.20
CA LYS A 276 5.27 -19.59 -4.24
C LYS A 276 3.83 -20.01 -4.42
N ALA A 277 2.90 -19.44 -3.66
CA ALA A 277 1.47 -19.73 -3.76
C ALA A 277 0.91 -19.43 -5.17
N VAL A 278 1.30 -18.28 -5.75
CA VAL A 278 0.87 -17.92 -7.10
C VAL A 278 1.43 -18.87 -8.15
N ILE A 279 2.69 -19.28 -8.05
CA ILE A 279 3.29 -20.27 -8.97
C ILE A 279 2.58 -21.62 -8.88
N GLU A 280 2.25 -22.08 -7.67
CA GLU A 280 1.50 -23.32 -7.44
C GLU A 280 0.10 -23.24 -8.05
N MET A 281 -0.62 -22.11 -7.88
CA MET A 281 -1.91 -21.86 -8.54
C MET A 281 -1.80 -21.92 -10.07
N THR A 282 -0.79 -21.23 -10.64
CA THR A 282 -0.55 -21.24 -12.09
C THR A 282 -0.26 -22.63 -12.60
N THR A 283 0.53 -23.38 -11.86
CA THR A 283 0.88 -24.77 -12.21
C THR A 283 -0.34 -25.68 -12.19
N ALA A 284 -1.16 -25.57 -11.14
CA ALA A 284 -2.40 -26.34 -11.02
C ALA A 284 -3.41 -25.96 -12.12
N LEU A 285 -3.56 -24.67 -12.38
CA LEU A 285 -4.42 -24.18 -13.46
C LEU A 285 -3.99 -24.71 -14.84
N ASN A 286 -2.70 -24.80 -15.12
CA ASN A 286 -2.18 -25.34 -16.39
C ASN A 286 -2.28 -26.86 -16.52
N GLN A 287 -2.55 -27.57 -15.44
CA GLN A 287 -2.74 -29.03 -15.43
C GLN A 287 -4.21 -29.44 -15.52
N ALA A 288 -5.12 -28.52 -15.21
CA ALA A 288 -6.56 -28.68 -15.34
C ALA A 288 -7.02 -28.43 -16.80
#